data_5eb4f128a031c85e368f21ffb92d566a
#
_entry.id   5eb4f128a031c85e368f21ffb92d566a
#
_cell.length_a   1.000
_cell.length_b   1.000
_cell.length_c   1.000
_cell.angle_alpha   90.00
_cell.angle_beta   90.00
_cell.angle_gamma   90.00
#
_symmetry.space_group_name_H-M   'P 1'
#
loop_
_entity.id
_entity.type
_entity.pdbx_description
1 polymer ?
#
loop_
_entity_poly.entity_id
_entity_poly.type
_entity_poly.pdbx_seq_one_letter_code
_entity_poly.pdbx_strand_id
1 'polypeptide(L)'
;MKSSVRIASLDDAETITILINSAFRIAEGFFIEEDRINLEGVQNYFTTGRFLVTAIDDIPAACVYIEPRGERAYLGLLSVEPARQHNGLGKLLMDAAEEFCRELGCRFMDLNVVNLREELFGFYGRRGYVETGTSPFPADVVTKLPCHFIDMSKLLTT
;
A
#
# COMPACT_ATOMS: atom_id res chain seq x y z
N MET A 1 18.73 15.63 2.32
CA MET A 1 17.34 15.31 1.98
C MET A 1 16.64 14.74 3.19
N LYS A 2 15.52 15.32 3.54
CA LYS A 2 14.78 14.94 4.74
C LYS A 2 13.42 14.39 4.37
N SER A 3 13.07 13.23 4.90
CA SER A 3 11.76 12.63 4.72
C SER A 3 11.10 12.38 6.09
N SER A 4 9.80 12.57 6.15
CA SER A 4 9.01 12.33 7.36
C SER A 4 7.67 11.77 6.96
N VAL A 5 7.09 10.96 7.85
CA VAL A 5 5.78 10.36 7.61
C VAL A 5 4.73 11.15 8.40
N ARG A 6 3.62 11.44 7.76
CA ARG A 6 2.47 12.07 8.41
C ARG A 6 1.17 11.35 8.01
N ILE A 7 0.14 11.55 8.81
CA ILE A 7 -1.20 11.08 8.48
C ILE A 7 -1.79 12.06 7.47
N ALA A 8 -2.30 11.54 6.36
CA ALA A 8 -2.91 12.37 5.33
C ALA A 8 -4.29 12.86 5.75
N SER A 9 -4.68 14.01 5.24
CA SER A 9 -6.02 14.52 5.36
C SER A 9 -6.75 14.40 4.02
N LEU A 10 -8.06 14.66 4.02
CA LEU A 10 -8.85 14.58 2.79
C LEU A 10 -8.34 15.55 1.71
N ASP A 11 -7.69 16.64 2.11
CA ASP A 11 -7.08 17.58 1.17
C ASP A 11 -5.94 16.95 0.35
N ASP A 12 -5.38 15.85 0.81
CA ASP A 12 -4.32 15.12 0.11
C ASP A 12 -4.84 14.15 -0.94
N ALA A 13 -6.17 13.97 -1.05
CA ALA A 13 -6.77 12.92 -1.86
C ALA A 13 -6.35 12.97 -3.34
N GLU A 14 -6.31 14.15 -3.95
CA GLU A 14 -5.89 14.27 -5.35
C GLU A 14 -4.43 13.84 -5.55
N THR A 15 -3.55 14.29 -4.68
CA THR A 15 -2.13 13.95 -4.73
C THR A 15 -1.92 12.45 -4.53
N ILE A 16 -2.65 11.87 -3.58
CA ILE A 16 -2.60 10.43 -3.32
C ILE A 16 -3.06 9.64 -4.54
N THR A 17 -4.15 10.08 -5.20
CA THR A 17 -4.65 9.45 -6.41
C THR A 17 -3.58 9.42 -7.50
N ILE A 18 -2.88 10.54 -7.70
CA ILE A 18 -1.82 10.64 -8.69
C ILE A 18 -0.66 9.71 -8.33
N LEU A 19 -0.25 9.69 -7.06
CA LEU A 19 0.83 8.81 -6.60
C LEU A 19 0.52 7.35 -6.84
N ILE A 20 -0.66 6.90 -6.46
CA ILE A 20 -1.07 5.50 -6.63
C ILE A 20 -1.07 5.13 -8.11
N ASN A 21 -1.73 5.92 -8.94
CA ASN A 21 -1.84 5.60 -10.36
C ASN A 21 -0.51 5.64 -11.07
N SER A 22 0.37 6.60 -10.74
CA SER A 22 1.71 6.67 -11.32
C SER A 22 2.55 5.43 -11.00
N ALA A 23 2.52 4.99 -9.74
CA ALA A 23 3.28 3.83 -9.30
C ALA A 23 2.72 2.54 -9.90
N PHE A 24 1.40 2.35 -9.86
CA PHE A 24 0.78 1.13 -10.35
C PHE A 24 0.77 1.02 -11.86
N ARG A 25 0.69 2.13 -12.59
CA ARG A 25 0.75 2.11 -14.05
C ARG A 25 2.06 1.50 -14.55
N ILE A 26 3.17 1.87 -13.92
CA ILE A 26 4.48 1.33 -14.29
C ILE A 26 4.62 -0.12 -13.83
N ALA A 27 4.21 -0.42 -12.59
CA ALA A 27 4.41 -1.72 -11.99
C ALA A 27 3.44 -2.79 -12.52
N GLU A 28 2.21 -2.39 -12.87
CA GLU A 28 1.12 -3.33 -13.19
C GLU A 28 0.56 -3.14 -14.61
N GLY A 29 1.10 -2.22 -15.39
CA GLY A 29 0.61 -1.95 -16.74
C GLY A 29 0.68 -3.15 -17.68
N PHE A 30 1.50 -4.16 -17.36
CA PHE A 30 1.61 -5.34 -18.20
C PHE A 30 0.40 -6.29 -18.04
N PHE A 31 -0.43 -6.13 -17.01
CA PHE A 31 -1.62 -6.96 -16.85
C PHE A 31 -2.90 -6.17 -16.53
N ILE A 32 -2.83 -4.89 -16.19
CA ILE A 32 -4.00 -4.02 -15.98
C ILE A 32 -3.94 -2.85 -16.94
N GLU A 33 -5.03 -2.60 -17.68
CA GLU A 33 -5.07 -1.53 -18.67
C GLU A 33 -5.46 -0.17 -18.10
N GLU A 34 -6.33 -0.16 -17.08
CA GLU A 34 -6.90 1.04 -16.52
C GLU A 34 -6.13 1.55 -15.31
N ASP A 35 -6.40 2.80 -14.90
CA ASP A 35 -5.86 3.33 -13.66
C ASP A 35 -6.31 2.47 -12.48
N ARG A 36 -5.45 2.35 -11.48
CA ARG A 36 -5.69 1.53 -10.30
C ARG A 36 -6.86 2.03 -9.48
N ILE A 37 -7.04 3.35 -9.42
CA ILE A 37 -8.06 3.97 -8.57
C ILE A 37 -8.39 5.37 -9.12
N ASN A 38 -9.56 5.89 -8.77
CA ASN A 38 -9.93 7.27 -9.08
C ASN A 38 -10.04 8.10 -7.78
N LEU A 39 -10.27 9.40 -7.92
CA LEU A 39 -10.37 10.30 -6.77
C LEU A 39 -11.47 9.87 -5.80
N GLU A 40 -12.64 9.52 -6.31
CA GLU A 40 -13.75 9.07 -5.47
C GLU A 40 -13.37 7.82 -4.66
N GLY A 41 -12.66 6.88 -5.29
CA GLY A 41 -12.17 5.68 -4.62
C GLY A 41 -11.20 6.01 -3.48
N VAL A 42 -10.29 6.96 -3.72
CA VAL A 42 -9.37 7.41 -2.66
C VAL A 42 -10.14 8.07 -1.52
N GLN A 43 -11.09 8.96 -1.85
CA GLN A 43 -11.92 9.63 -0.84
C GLN A 43 -12.69 8.62 0.02
N ASN A 44 -13.19 7.54 -0.59
CA ASN A 44 -13.92 6.50 0.13
C ASN A 44 -13.02 5.78 1.14
N TYR A 45 -11.74 5.59 0.83
CA TYR A 45 -10.80 4.96 1.78
C TYR A 45 -10.61 5.79 3.04
N PHE A 46 -10.79 7.11 2.99
CA PHE A 46 -10.70 7.95 4.19
C PHE A 46 -11.83 7.67 5.19
N THR A 47 -12.92 7.03 4.76
CA THR A 47 -14.02 6.67 5.65
C THR A 47 -13.75 5.39 6.45
N THR A 48 -12.86 4.52 5.97
CA THR A 48 -12.58 3.22 6.60
C THR A 48 -11.19 3.13 7.22
N GLY A 49 -10.28 3.99 6.82
CA GLY A 49 -8.91 3.93 7.30
C GLY A 49 -8.17 5.23 7.17
N ARG A 50 -6.86 5.14 7.08
CA ARG A 50 -5.94 6.29 6.97
C ARG A 50 -4.94 6.06 5.87
N PHE A 51 -4.49 7.14 5.25
CA PHE A 51 -3.28 7.11 4.43
C PHE A 51 -2.14 7.73 5.22
N LEU A 52 -0.97 7.11 5.13
CA LEU A 52 0.27 7.71 5.58
C LEU A 52 1.01 8.19 4.34
N VAL A 53 1.58 9.38 4.42
CA VAL A 53 2.27 10.02 3.30
C VAL A 53 3.66 10.44 3.76
N THR A 54 4.64 10.26 2.91
CA THR A 54 5.96 10.85 3.12
C THR A 54 6.31 11.76 1.96
N ALA A 55 6.99 12.86 2.27
CA ALA A 55 7.40 13.85 1.30
C ALA A 55 8.91 13.98 1.30
N ILE A 56 9.47 14.36 0.15
CA ILE A 56 10.87 14.73 0.02
C ILE A 56 10.89 16.19 -0.39
N ASP A 57 11.53 17.03 0.41
CA ASP A 57 11.60 18.48 0.18
C ASP A 57 10.19 19.08 -0.02
N ASP A 58 9.26 18.67 0.85
CA ASP A 58 7.85 19.10 0.87
C ASP A 58 7.02 18.62 -0.32
N ILE A 59 7.56 17.75 -1.17
CA ILE A 59 6.83 17.17 -2.30
C ILE A 59 6.43 15.73 -1.94
N PRO A 60 5.12 15.40 -1.89
CA PRO A 60 4.69 14.03 -1.61
C PRO A 60 5.32 13.02 -2.58
N ALA A 61 5.94 12.00 -2.03
CA ALA A 61 6.72 11.04 -2.80
C ALA A 61 6.24 9.60 -2.65
N ALA A 62 5.51 9.28 -1.60
CA ALA A 62 5.02 7.93 -1.37
C ALA A 62 3.84 7.93 -0.41
N CYS A 63 3.00 6.92 -0.48
CA CYS A 63 1.86 6.75 0.42
C CYS A 63 1.55 5.28 0.65
N VAL A 64 0.79 5.00 1.70
CA VAL A 64 0.27 3.67 2.00
C VAL A 64 -1.07 3.81 2.73
N TYR A 65 -2.00 2.90 2.44
CA TYR A 65 -3.28 2.84 3.12
C TYR A 65 -3.21 1.85 4.28
N ILE A 66 -3.78 2.22 5.42
CA ILE A 66 -3.89 1.33 6.57
C ILE A 66 -5.31 1.38 7.12
N GLU A 67 -5.83 0.22 7.52
CA GLU A 67 -7.18 0.09 8.03
C GLU A 67 -7.17 -0.81 9.26
N PRO A 68 -7.17 -0.23 10.47
CA PRO A 68 -7.29 -1.03 11.70
C PRO A 68 -8.67 -1.71 11.77
N ARG A 69 -8.68 -3.01 12.09
CA ARG A 69 -9.88 -3.84 12.22
C ARG A 69 -9.79 -4.67 13.49
N GLY A 70 -9.76 -4.02 14.66
CA GLY A 70 -9.60 -4.71 15.93
C GLY A 70 -8.17 -5.21 16.14
N GLU A 71 -7.98 -6.50 16.33
CA GLU A 71 -6.64 -7.08 16.49
C GLU A 71 -5.83 -7.12 15.21
N ARG A 72 -6.50 -7.03 14.07
CA ARG A 72 -5.84 -7.10 12.78
C ARG A 72 -5.92 -5.73 12.10
N ALA A 73 -4.94 -5.44 11.28
CA ALA A 73 -4.97 -4.26 10.43
C ALA A 73 -4.73 -4.70 8.99
N TYR A 74 -5.30 -3.97 8.04
CA TYR A 74 -5.05 -4.18 6.62
C TYR A 74 -4.14 -3.08 6.10
N LEU A 75 -3.15 -3.45 5.30
CA LEU A 75 -2.25 -2.53 4.62
C LEU A 75 -2.40 -2.72 3.11
N GLY A 76 -2.56 -1.63 2.38
CA GLY A 76 -2.69 -1.72 0.94
C GLY A 76 -2.22 -0.46 0.23
N LEU A 77 -2.22 -0.53 -1.09
CA LEU A 77 -1.94 0.61 -1.97
C LEU A 77 -0.59 1.29 -1.69
N LEU A 78 0.41 0.54 -1.23
CA LEU A 78 1.76 1.08 -1.04
C LEU A 78 2.28 1.57 -2.38
N SER A 79 2.58 2.85 -2.48
CA SER A 79 2.93 3.50 -3.73
C SER A 79 4.10 4.43 -3.51
N VAL A 80 5.14 4.29 -4.33
CA VAL A 80 6.30 5.18 -4.33
C VAL A 80 6.38 5.81 -5.72
N GLU A 81 6.51 7.14 -5.76
CA GLU A 81 6.66 7.85 -7.02
C GLU A 81 7.82 7.23 -7.81
N PRO A 82 7.62 6.86 -9.11
CA PRO A 82 8.63 6.09 -9.84
C PRO A 82 10.03 6.69 -9.85
N ALA A 83 10.15 8.01 -9.91
CA ALA A 83 11.45 8.69 -9.89
C ALA A 83 12.11 8.65 -8.51
N ARG A 84 11.39 8.23 -7.48
CA ARG A 84 11.88 8.20 -6.09
C ARG A 84 12.04 6.79 -5.54
N GLN A 85 11.87 5.77 -6.37
CA GLN A 85 12.04 4.38 -5.94
C GLN A 85 13.51 4.11 -5.62
N HIS A 86 13.75 3.10 -4.78
CA HIS A 86 15.07 2.69 -4.29
C HIS A 86 15.70 3.68 -3.29
N ASN A 87 14.92 4.62 -2.74
CA ASN A 87 15.36 5.55 -1.70
C ASN A 87 14.90 5.16 -0.30
N GLY A 88 14.38 3.95 -0.13
CA GLY A 88 13.95 3.45 1.18
C GLY A 88 12.60 3.98 1.64
N LEU A 89 11.83 4.63 0.77
CA LEU A 89 10.53 5.20 1.15
C LEU A 89 9.49 4.13 1.45
N GLY A 90 9.51 3.01 0.72
CA GLY A 90 8.61 1.89 1.00
C GLY A 90 8.85 1.31 2.38
N LYS A 91 10.12 1.09 2.74
CA LYS A 91 10.49 0.60 4.07
C LYS A 91 10.08 1.59 5.15
N LEU A 92 10.32 2.87 4.93
CA LEU A 92 9.95 3.93 5.88
C LEU A 92 8.45 3.91 6.15
N LEU A 93 7.63 3.82 5.11
CA LEU A 93 6.18 3.76 5.26
C LEU A 93 5.71 2.48 5.92
N MET A 94 6.33 1.35 5.59
CA MET A 94 5.99 0.07 6.23
C MET A 94 6.26 0.13 7.74
N ASP A 95 7.43 0.64 8.14
CA ASP A 95 7.78 0.77 9.55
C ASP A 95 6.80 1.69 10.28
N ALA A 96 6.45 2.81 9.66
CA ALA A 96 5.50 3.77 10.24
C ALA A 96 4.09 3.17 10.34
N ALA A 97 3.65 2.44 9.32
CA ALA A 97 2.33 1.80 9.31
C ALA A 97 2.21 0.75 10.41
N GLU A 98 3.24 -0.08 10.57
CA GLU A 98 3.26 -1.11 11.61
C GLU A 98 3.25 -0.49 13.00
N GLU A 99 4.05 0.56 13.21
CA GLU A 99 4.07 1.27 14.50
C GLU A 99 2.73 1.91 14.82
N PHE A 100 2.13 2.59 13.84
CA PHE A 100 0.82 3.21 14.02
C PHE A 100 -0.24 2.19 14.44
N CYS A 101 -0.30 1.05 13.76
CA CYS A 101 -1.27 0.01 14.06
C CYS A 101 -0.97 -0.69 15.39
N ARG A 102 0.31 -0.87 15.72
CA ARG A 102 0.72 -1.44 17.01
C ARG A 102 0.26 -0.56 18.17
N GLU A 103 0.39 0.75 18.04
CA GLU A 103 -0.07 1.71 19.05
C GLU A 103 -1.58 1.69 19.25
N LEU A 104 -2.33 1.32 18.22
CA LEU A 104 -3.79 1.17 18.30
C LEU A 104 -4.24 -0.19 18.84
N GLY A 105 -3.30 -1.06 19.21
CA GLY A 105 -3.61 -2.36 19.75
C GLY A 105 -3.72 -3.49 18.73
N CYS A 106 -3.39 -3.22 17.47
CA CYS A 106 -3.40 -4.27 16.45
C CYS A 106 -2.22 -5.23 16.69
N ARG A 107 -2.48 -6.52 16.55
CA ARG A 107 -1.49 -7.56 16.77
C ARG A 107 -0.96 -8.15 15.46
N PHE A 108 -1.70 -7.98 14.37
CA PHE A 108 -1.35 -8.54 13.07
C PHE A 108 -1.55 -7.50 11.99
N MET A 109 -0.68 -7.53 10.99
CA MET A 109 -0.84 -6.76 9.77
C MET A 109 -1.06 -7.72 8.62
N ASP A 110 -2.16 -7.54 7.89
CA ASP A 110 -2.50 -8.34 6.71
C ASP A 110 -2.33 -7.51 5.45
N LEU A 111 -1.90 -8.15 4.39
CA LEU A 111 -1.87 -7.52 3.07
C LEU A 111 -2.08 -8.58 2.00
N ASN A 112 -2.31 -8.15 0.78
CA ASN A 112 -2.40 -9.05 -0.35
C ASN A 112 -1.51 -8.55 -1.49
N VAL A 113 -0.99 -9.49 -2.26
CA VAL A 113 -0.05 -9.22 -3.35
C VAL A 113 -0.56 -9.95 -4.58
N VAL A 114 -0.65 -9.25 -5.71
CA VAL A 114 -1.00 -9.90 -6.97
C VAL A 114 0.08 -10.91 -7.31
N ASN A 115 -0.31 -12.13 -7.65
CA ASN A 115 0.64 -13.21 -7.91
C ASN A 115 1.64 -12.89 -9.03
N LEU A 116 1.30 -11.97 -9.93
CA LEU A 116 2.16 -11.55 -11.03
C LEU A 116 3.25 -10.56 -10.60
N ARG A 117 3.15 -9.98 -9.40
CA ARG A 117 4.12 -9.04 -8.84
C ARG A 117 5.15 -9.80 -8.00
N GLU A 118 5.95 -10.64 -8.66
CA GLU A 118 6.90 -11.54 -7.99
C GLU A 118 7.94 -10.82 -7.13
N GLU A 119 8.34 -9.62 -7.51
CA GLU A 119 9.32 -8.83 -6.75
C GLU A 119 8.81 -8.46 -5.35
N LEU A 120 7.49 -8.39 -5.16
CA LEU A 120 6.92 -8.01 -3.87
C LEU A 120 7.01 -9.12 -2.82
N PHE A 121 7.08 -10.37 -3.22
CA PHE A 121 7.22 -11.48 -2.26
C PHE A 121 8.52 -11.35 -1.48
N GLY A 122 9.61 -11.02 -2.16
CA GLY A 122 10.89 -10.77 -1.51
C GLY A 122 10.85 -9.52 -0.63
N PHE A 123 10.22 -8.44 -1.12
CA PHE A 123 10.12 -7.19 -0.37
C PHE A 123 9.39 -7.39 0.96
N TYR A 124 8.21 -8.01 0.92
CA TYR A 124 7.42 -8.23 2.14
C TYR A 124 8.00 -9.34 3.00
N GLY A 125 8.53 -10.40 2.37
CA GLY A 125 9.17 -11.50 3.11
C GLY A 125 10.33 -11.04 3.98
N ARG A 126 11.16 -10.14 3.47
CA ARG A 126 12.27 -9.57 4.25
C ARG A 126 11.79 -8.76 5.44
N ARG A 127 10.53 -8.32 5.43
CA ARG A 127 9.93 -7.55 6.52
C ARG A 127 9.13 -8.40 7.48
N GLY A 128 9.19 -9.72 7.30
CA GLY A 128 8.57 -10.67 8.23
C GLY A 128 7.17 -11.13 7.85
N TYR A 129 6.70 -10.78 6.66
CA TYR A 129 5.39 -11.24 6.18
C TYR A 129 5.51 -12.65 5.63
N VAL A 130 4.53 -13.50 5.95
CA VAL A 130 4.46 -14.88 5.46
C VAL A 130 3.15 -15.09 4.72
N GLU A 131 3.16 -15.98 3.74
CA GLU A 131 1.95 -16.33 3.00
C GLU A 131 0.98 -17.09 3.89
N THR A 132 -0.31 -16.73 3.81
CA THR A 132 -1.37 -17.36 4.59
C THR A 132 -2.47 -17.97 3.75
N GLY A 133 -2.56 -17.61 2.47
CA GLY A 133 -3.59 -18.15 1.60
C GLY A 133 -3.67 -17.38 0.30
N THR A 134 -4.78 -17.56 -0.40
CA THR A 134 -5.05 -16.87 -1.65
C THR A 134 -6.46 -16.29 -1.64
N SER A 135 -6.69 -15.26 -2.43
CA SER A 135 -8.02 -14.69 -2.63
C SER A 135 -8.20 -14.26 -4.07
N PRO A 136 -9.45 -14.20 -4.57
CA PRO A 136 -9.69 -13.85 -5.96
C PRO A 136 -9.42 -12.37 -6.22
N PHE A 137 -8.93 -12.08 -7.42
CA PHE A 137 -8.80 -10.72 -7.90
C PHE A 137 -10.20 -10.17 -8.22
N PRO A 138 -10.48 -8.86 -8.02
CA PRO A 138 -11.81 -8.32 -8.28
C PRO A 138 -12.30 -8.60 -9.71
N ALA A 139 -13.49 -9.16 -9.84
CA ALA A 139 -14.03 -9.56 -11.12
C ALA A 139 -14.38 -8.38 -12.04
N ASP A 140 -14.57 -7.20 -11.46
CA ASP A 140 -14.90 -5.98 -12.20
C ASP A 140 -13.67 -5.27 -12.79
N VAL A 141 -12.47 -5.74 -12.47
CA VAL A 141 -11.23 -5.19 -13.03
C VAL A 141 -10.83 -6.01 -14.24
N VAL A 142 -10.68 -5.33 -15.38
CA VAL A 142 -10.25 -5.97 -16.63
C VAL A 142 -8.73 -6.19 -16.59
N THR A 143 -8.32 -7.44 -16.76
CA THR A 143 -6.90 -7.80 -16.77
C THR A 143 -6.51 -8.44 -18.09
N LYS A 144 -5.27 -8.21 -18.53
CA LYS A 144 -4.71 -8.82 -19.75
C LYS A 144 -4.26 -10.25 -19.51
N LEU A 145 -3.97 -10.60 -18.26
CA LEU A 145 -3.47 -11.89 -17.83
C LEU A 145 -4.29 -12.37 -16.64
N PRO A 146 -4.54 -13.69 -16.50
CA PRO A 146 -5.18 -14.20 -15.29
C PRO A 146 -4.34 -13.91 -14.07
N CYS A 147 -4.99 -13.47 -12.99
CA CYS A 147 -4.28 -13.18 -11.75
C CYS A 147 -5.17 -13.41 -10.53
N HIS A 148 -4.54 -13.54 -9.40
CA HIS A 148 -5.19 -13.67 -8.09
C HIS A 148 -4.30 -13.04 -7.04
N PHE A 149 -4.82 -12.89 -5.83
CA PHE A 149 -4.04 -12.39 -4.71
C PHE A 149 -3.40 -13.52 -3.93
N ILE A 150 -2.18 -13.30 -3.47
CA ILE A 150 -1.54 -14.08 -2.42
C ILE A 150 -1.69 -13.27 -1.15
N ASP A 151 -2.30 -13.85 -0.13
CA ASP A 151 -2.50 -13.19 1.15
C ASP A 151 -1.29 -13.40 2.03
N MET A 152 -0.86 -12.35 2.71
CA MET A 152 0.31 -12.39 3.61
C MET A 152 -0.02 -11.71 4.93
N SER A 153 0.67 -12.12 5.98
CA SER A 153 0.44 -11.59 7.33
C SER A 153 1.72 -11.55 8.14
N LYS A 154 1.77 -10.60 9.08
CA LYS A 154 2.89 -10.44 10.01
C LYS A 154 2.35 -10.19 11.41
N LEU A 155 2.98 -10.84 12.40
CA LEU A 155 2.72 -10.56 13.80
C LEU A 155 3.43 -9.26 14.18
N LEU A 156 2.67 -8.30 14.75
CA LEU A 156 3.18 -6.97 15.11
C LEU A 156 3.68 -6.84 16.55
N THR A 157 3.51 -7.88 17.34
CA THR A 157 3.90 -7.80 18.76
C THR A 157 5.41 -7.68 18.91
N THR A 158 5.82 -6.95 19.93
CA THR A 158 7.23 -6.82 20.29
C THR A 158 7.68 -8.04 21.11
#